data_143e665b0ab6c6d77c0400a9d9e26d5d
#
_entry.id   143e665b0ab6c6d77c0400a9d9e26d5d
#
_cell.length_a   1.000
_cell.length_b   1.000
_cell.length_c   1.000
_cell.angle_alpha   90.00
_cell.angle_beta   90.00
_cell.angle_gamma   90.00
#
_symmetry.space_group_name_H-M   'P 1'
#
loop_
_entity.id
_entity.type
_entity.pdbx_description
1 polymer ?
#
loop_
_entity_poly.entity_id
_entity_poly.type
_entity_poly.pdbx_seq_one_letter_code
_entity_poly.pdbx_strand_id
1 'polypeptide(L)'
;PDYYLENFFKLTHHAVTWYSDLLTEEEHAWLCSFDSLNKHAQCLLVRLYSRKGCWFRSDKLNYQEIPLIDAALAELGEQDFISLSPPLSHQELAANLLTKPEISALYPELPKSLKKDALVERLSNTEFDRVEQLEFTIVRLNSAHMIDVLLTLFFANTHQDLSQFVLDDLGLHQFEQYQLSKVRRFFDSREQIDRLIELSQLANLYWQFDRKDKANLDL
;
A
#
# COMPACT_ATOMS: atom_id res chain seq x y z
N PRO A 1 -11.43 8.44 -16.28
CA PRO A 1 -10.09 8.67 -16.78
C PRO A 1 -9.10 7.96 -15.87
N ASP A 2 -8.24 7.16 -16.45
CA ASP A 2 -7.29 6.26 -15.81
C ASP A 2 -5.85 6.79 -15.86
N TYR A 3 -5.70 8.12 -15.92
CA TYR A 3 -4.41 8.81 -15.95
C TYR A 3 -3.45 8.37 -14.81
N TYR A 4 -3.98 7.99 -13.66
CA TYR A 4 -3.19 7.48 -12.54
C TYR A 4 -2.49 6.15 -12.88
N LEU A 5 -3.12 5.30 -13.69
CA LEU A 5 -2.52 4.07 -14.20
C LEU A 5 -1.40 4.39 -15.20
N GLU A 6 -1.62 5.35 -16.10
CA GLU A 6 -0.59 5.81 -17.03
C GLU A 6 0.63 6.39 -16.29
N ASN A 7 0.39 7.13 -15.21
CA ASN A 7 1.46 7.63 -14.36
C ASN A 7 2.21 6.49 -13.65
N PHE A 8 1.48 5.48 -13.18
CA PHE A 8 2.10 4.31 -12.57
C PHE A 8 2.98 3.54 -13.57
N PHE A 9 2.55 3.41 -14.82
CA PHE A 9 3.37 2.83 -15.89
C PHE A 9 4.68 3.59 -16.13
N LYS A 10 4.74 4.89 -15.87
CA LYS A 10 6.01 5.63 -15.95
C LYS A 10 7.02 5.12 -14.92
N LEU A 11 6.57 4.77 -13.71
CA LEU A 11 7.43 4.18 -12.67
C LEU A 11 7.94 2.81 -13.09
N THR A 12 7.05 1.92 -13.51
CA THR A 12 7.41 0.54 -13.90
C THR A 12 8.33 0.51 -15.11
N HIS A 13 8.00 1.29 -16.15
CA HIS A 13 8.84 1.41 -17.34
C HIS A 13 10.22 2.00 -17.04
N HIS A 14 10.29 3.00 -16.15
CA HIS A 14 11.56 3.58 -15.71
C HIS A 14 12.44 2.51 -15.04
N ALA A 15 11.86 1.73 -14.10
CA ALA A 15 12.58 0.67 -13.40
C ALA A 15 13.12 -0.38 -14.38
N VAL A 16 12.29 -0.88 -15.29
CA VAL A 16 12.69 -1.88 -16.28
C VAL A 16 13.72 -1.34 -17.27
N THR A 17 13.55 -0.10 -17.76
CA THR A 17 14.42 0.46 -18.79
C THR A 17 15.81 0.77 -18.26
N TRP A 18 15.92 1.34 -17.06
CA TRP A 18 17.16 1.90 -16.55
C TRP A 18 17.84 1.07 -15.47
N TYR A 19 17.09 0.23 -14.75
CA TYR A 19 17.56 -0.50 -13.57
C TYR A 19 17.28 -2.00 -13.61
N SER A 20 16.93 -2.56 -14.78
CA SER A 20 16.64 -3.99 -14.91
C SER A 20 17.74 -4.90 -14.36
N ASP A 21 19.01 -4.48 -14.45
CA ASP A 21 20.16 -5.20 -13.92
C ASP A 21 20.32 -5.09 -12.39
N LEU A 22 19.59 -4.21 -11.73
CA LEU A 22 19.60 -4.01 -10.27
C LEU A 22 18.33 -4.53 -9.59
N LEU A 23 17.31 -4.91 -10.35
CA LEU A 23 16.10 -5.53 -9.83
C LEU A 23 16.34 -6.97 -9.42
N THR A 24 15.72 -7.42 -8.32
CA THR A 24 15.73 -8.82 -7.91
C THR A 24 14.82 -9.67 -8.82
N GLU A 25 14.96 -11.00 -8.75
CA GLU A 25 14.08 -11.92 -9.47
C GLU A 25 12.61 -11.76 -9.06
N GLU A 26 12.37 -11.52 -7.77
CA GLU A 26 11.02 -11.28 -7.24
C GLU A 26 10.41 -9.99 -7.79
N GLU A 27 11.19 -8.92 -7.87
CA GLU A 27 10.75 -7.63 -8.44
C GLU A 27 10.47 -7.74 -9.93
N HIS A 28 11.31 -8.48 -10.67
CA HIS A 28 11.04 -8.77 -12.08
C HIS A 28 9.75 -9.59 -12.25
N ALA A 29 9.56 -10.63 -11.44
CA ALA A 29 8.34 -11.44 -11.49
C ALA A 29 7.10 -10.60 -11.18
N TRP A 30 7.18 -9.72 -10.16
CA TRP A 30 6.10 -8.80 -9.80
C TRP A 30 5.74 -7.88 -10.98
N LEU A 31 6.74 -7.27 -11.64
CA LEU A 31 6.53 -6.38 -12.78
C LEU A 31 5.89 -7.12 -13.97
N CYS A 32 6.35 -8.33 -14.28
CA CYS A 32 5.77 -9.16 -15.33
C CYS A 32 4.32 -9.54 -15.01
N SER A 33 4.04 -9.92 -13.75
CA SER A 33 2.68 -10.25 -13.31
C SER A 33 1.77 -9.03 -13.39
N PHE A 34 2.24 -7.84 -12.98
CA PHE A 34 1.49 -6.59 -13.09
C PHE A 34 1.11 -6.27 -14.54
N ASP A 35 2.05 -6.41 -15.48
CA ASP A 35 1.80 -6.17 -16.89
C ASP A 35 0.80 -7.17 -17.50
N SER A 36 0.69 -8.38 -16.94
CA SER A 36 -0.23 -9.41 -17.39
C SER A 36 -1.67 -9.24 -16.90
N LEU A 37 -1.89 -8.41 -15.87
CA LEU A 37 -3.22 -8.14 -15.33
C LEU A 37 -4.11 -7.43 -16.35
N ASN A 38 -5.42 -7.71 -16.30
CA ASN A 38 -6.36 -6.88 -17.05
C ASN A 38 -6.39 -5.43 -16.51
N LYS A 39 -6.84 -4.51 -17.34
CA LYS A 39 -6.85 -3.08 -17.02
C LYS A 39 -7.59 -2.75 -15.71
N HIS A 40 -8.70 -3.41 -15.40
CA HIS A 40 -9.47 -3.14 -14.19
C HIS A 40 -8.72 -3.59 -12.93
N ALA A 41 -8.03 -4.73 -12.98
CA ALA A 41 -7.17 -5.22 -11.90
C ALA A 41 -5.96 -4.30 -11.70
N GLN A 42 -5.30 -3.86 -12.78
CA GLN A 42 -4.22 -2.86 -12.70
C GLN A 42 -4.71 -1.55 -12.06
N CYS A 43 -5.85 -1.03 -12.50
CA CYS A 43 -6.47 0.15 -11.94
C CYS A 43 -6.74 -0.01 -10.44
N LEU A 44 -7.35 -1.14 -10.05
CA LEU A 44 -7.66 -1.41 -8.65
C LEU A 44 -6.40 -1.48 -7.81
N LEU A 45 -5.38 -2.19 -8.27
CA LEU A 45 -4.11 -2.34 -7.55
C LEU A 45 -3.44 -0.97 -7.30
N VAL A 46 -3.36 -0.11 -8.32
CA VAL A 46 -2.80 1.25 -8.16
C VAL A 46 -3.62 2.09 -7.18
N ARG A 47 -4.97 1.97 -7.20
CA ARG A 47 -5.84 2.61 -6.22
C ARG A 47 -5.57 2.13 -4.79
N LEU A 48 -5.35 0.83 -4.60
CA LEU A 48 -5.03 0.26 -3.29
C LEU A 48 -3.67 0.77 -2.78
N TYR A 49 -2.62 0.73 -3.62
CA TYR A 49 -1.31 1.27 -3.26
C TYR A 49 -1.28 2.77 -2.98
N SER A 50 -2.21 3.53 -3.57
CA SER A 50 -2.35 4.98 -3.33
C SER A 50 -3.08 5.31 -2.04
N ARG A 51 -3.55 4.33 -1.28
CA ARG A 51 -4.25 4.53 0.00
C ARG A 51 -3.31 4.21 1.17
N LYS A 52 -3.61 4.79 2.32
CA LYS A 52 -2.87 4.49 3.55
C LYS A 52 -3.19 3.10 4.07
N GLY A 53 -2.15 2.38 4.49
CA GLY A 53 -2.24 1.04 5.08
C GLY A 53 -2.31 -0.06 4.01
N CYS A 54 -2.41 -1.29 4.49
CA CYS A 54 -2.45 -2.48 3.64
C CYS A 54 -3.75 -3.29 3.81
N TRP A 55 -4.68 -2.84 4.65
CA TRP A 55 -5.93 -3.52 4.94
C TRP A 55 -7.11 -2.73 4.38
N PHE A 56 -7.97 -3.39 3.62
CA PHE A 56 -9.12 -2.77 2.99
C PHE A 56 -10.36 -3.67 3.13
N ARG A 57 -11.53 -3.06 2.92
CA ARG A 57 -12.83 -3.74 2.89
C ARG A 57 -13.40 -3.68 1.47
N SER A 58 -13.89 -4.79 0.96
CA SER A 58 -14.48 -4.85 -0.38
C SER A 58 -15.68 -3.89 -0.55
N ASP A 59 -16.51 -3.73 0.49
CA ASP A 59 -17.69 -2.83 0.47
C ASP A 59 -17.33 -1.33 0.41
N LYS A 60 -16.07 -0.95 0.64
CA LYS A 60 -15.55 0.42 0.54
C LYS A 60 -14.74 0.67 -0.74
N LEU A 61 -14.67 -0.31 -1.62
CA LEU A 61 -14.04 -0.21 -2.93
C LEU A 61 -15.12 0.04 -3.98
N ASN A 62 -15.29 1.29 -4.37
CA ASN A 62 -16.25 1.68 -5.38
C ASN A 62 -15.61 2.72 -6.29
N TYR A 63 -15.33 2.34 -7.54
CA TYR A 63 -14.69 3.16 -8.55
C TYR A 63 -15.48 3.07 -9.86
N GLN A 64 -15.83 4.22 -10.43
CA GLN A 64 -16.63 4.28 -11.66
C GLN A 64 -15.93 3.61 -12.84
N GLU A 65 -14.61 3.70 -12.89
CA GLU A 65 -13.76 3.11 -13.92
C GLU A 65 -13.53 1.59 -13.75
N ILE A 66 -13.98 1.01 -12.62
CA ILE A 66 -13.81 -0.43 -12.30
C ILE A 66 -15.20 -1.01 -11.99
N PRO A 67 -16.02 -1.30 -13.01
CA PRO A 67 -17.41 -1.70 -12.79
C PRO A 67 -17.57 -3.07 -12.16
N LEU A 68 -16.56 -3.95 -12.26
CA LEU A 68 -16.56 -5.31 -11.73
C LEU A 68 -15.45 -5.49 -10.68
N ILE A 69 -15.62 -4.83 -9.54
CA ILE A 69 -14.64 -4.87 -8.43
C ILE A 69 -14.32 -6.30 -7.99
N ASP A 70 -15.33 -7.15 -7.84
CA ASP A 70 -15.13 -8.54 -7.38
C ASP A 70 -14.27 -9.36 -8.36
N ALA A 71 -14.45 -9.17 -9.66
CA ALA A 71 -13.62 -9.82 -10.67
C ALA A 71 -12.16 -9.31 -10.62
N ALA A 72 -11.96 -8.01 -10.43
CA ALA A 72 -10.63 -7.43 -10.26
C ALA A 72 -9.95 -7.93 -8.97
N LEU A 73 -10.69 -8.04 -7.86
CA LEU A 73 -10.18 -8.62 -6.61
C LEU A 73 -9.80 -10.09 -6.78
N ALA A 74 -10.62 -10.89 -7.47
CA ALA A 74 -10.33 -12.29 -7.74
C ALA A 74 -9.02 -12.44 -8.52
N GLU A 75 -8.84 -11.70 -9.61
CA GLU A 75 -7.62 -11.73 -10.41
C GLU A 75 -6.39 -11.28 -9.62
N LEU A 76 -6.50 -10.21 -8.83
CA LEU A 76 -5.41 -9.76 -7.96
C LEU A 76 -5.04 -10.81 -6.90
N GLY A 77 -6.02 -11.54 -6.39
CA GLY A 77 -5.80 -12.66 -5.45
C GLY A 77 -5.13 -13.85 -6.12
N GLU A 78 -5.56 -14.23 -7.32
CA GLU A 78 -4.95 -15.33 -8.11
C GLU A 78 -3.49 -15.05 -8.49
N GLN A 79 -3.13 -13.78 -8.69
CA GLN A 79 -1.77 -13.33 -9.01
C GLN A 79 -0.96 -12.91 -7.78
N ASP A 80 -1.46 -13.18 -6.57
CA ASP A 80 -0.81 -12.90 -5.28
C ASP A 80 -0.48 -11.43 -4.99
N PHE A 81 -1.13 -10.48 -5.65
CA PHE A 81 -1.03 -9.06 -5.32
C PHE A 81 -1.77 -8.69 -4.04
N ILE A 82 -2.81 -9.44 -3.72
CA ILE A 82 -3.60 -9.30 -2.50
C ILE A 82 -3.91 -10.67 -1.91
N SER A 83 -4.19 -10.69 -0.61
CA SER A 83 -4.78 -11.85 0.08
C SER A 83 -6.24 -11.52 0.42
N LEU A 84 -7.16 -12.42 0.05
CA LEU A 84 -8.58 -12.30 0.37
C LEU A 84 -8.88 -13.06 1.66
N SER A 85 -9.50 -12.38 2.62
CA SER A 85 -9.83 -12.89 3.94
C SER A 85 -8.68 -13.64 4.64
N PRO A 86 -7.45 -13.09 4.65
CA PRO A 86 -6.35 -13.72 5.35
C PRO A 86 -6.62 -13.72 6.86
N PRO A 87 -5.99 -14.64 7.62
CA PRO A 87 -6.06 -14.65 9.07
C PRO A 87 -5.62 -13.29 9.64
N LEU A 88 -6.35 -12.81 10.63
CA LEU A 88 -6.00 -11.60 11.39
C LEU A 88 -6.58 -11.72 12.80
N SER A 89 -6.03 -10.96 13.75
CA SER A 89 -6.52 -10.95 15.12
C SER A 89 -7.75 -10.05 15.29
N HIS A 90 -8.48 -10.24 16.40
CA HIS A 90 -9.57 -9.32 16.78
C HIS A 90 -9.10 -7.86 16.90
N GLN A 91 -7.88 -7.65 17.41
CA GLN A 91 -7.29 -6.30 17.49
C GLN A 91 -7.02 -5.71 16.12
N GLU A 92 -6.39 -6.48 15.20
CA GLU A 92 -6.08 -6.02 13.84
C GLU A 92 -7.35 -5.70 13.05
N LEU A 93 -8.38 -6.55 13.15
CA LEU A 93 -9.68 -6.30 12.53
C LEU A 93 -10.27 -4.97 13.02
N ALA A 94 -10.34 -4.78 14.34
CA ALA A 94 -10.92 -3.59 14.91
C ALA A 94 -10.10 -2.33 14.61
N ALA A 95 -8.78 -2.42 14.71
CA ALA A 95 -7.90 -1.27 14.47
C ALA A 95 -7.99 -0.78 13.02
N ASN A 96 -7.90 -1.71 12.06
CA ASN A 96 -7.71 -1.37 10.65
C ASN A 96 -9.01 -1.28 9.85
N LEU A 97 -10.04 -2.08 10.20
CA LEU A 97 -11.18 -2.29 9.31
C LEU A 97 -12.53 -1.86 9.90
N LEU A 98 -12.68 -1.83 11.22
CA LEU A 98 -13.96 -1.51 11.85
C LEU A 98 -14.04 -0.05 12.31
N THR A 99 -15.21 0.53 12.18
CA THR A 99 -15.57 1.78 12.86
C THR A 99 -15.96 1.50 14.31
N LYS A 100 -15.96 2.52 15.17
CA LYS A 100 -16.38 2.36 16.58
C LYS A 100 -17.79 1.76 16.72
N PRO A 101 -18.83 2.15 15.96
CA PRO A 101 -20.14 1.50 16.00
C PRO A 101 -20.09 0.01 15.66
N GLU A 102 -19.31 -0.37 14.62
CA GLU A 102 -19.16 -1.77 14.23
C GLU A 102 -18.45 -2.60 15.29
N ILE A 103 -17.41 -2.04 15.95
CA ILE A 103 -16.77 -2.68 17.11
C ILE A 103 -17.81 -2.89 18.23
N SER A 104 -18.63 -1.88 18.54
CA SER A 104 -19.66 -2.00 19.59
C SER A 104 -20.77 -2.98 19.25
N ALA A 105 -21.04 -3.23 17.96
CA ALA A 105 -22.00 -4.22 17.50
C ALA A 105 -21.42 -5.64 17.58
N LEU A 106 -20.17 -5.82 17.18
CA LEU A 106 -19.48 -7.11 17.15
C LEU A 106 -19.05 -7.58 18.55
N TYR A 107 -18.78 -6.64 19.46
CA TYR A 107 -18.33 -6.87 20.84
C TYR A 107 -19.23 -6.11 21.84
N PRO A 108 -20.49 -6.55 22.03
CA PRO A 108 -21.46 -5.83 22.85
C PRO A 108 -21.09 -5.77 24.35
N GLU A 109 -20.19 -6.63 24.80
CA GLU A 109 -19.64 -6.69 26.15
C GLU A 109 -18.68 -5.54 26.46
N LEU A 110 -18.14 -4.85 25.45
CA LEU A 110 -17.22 -3.74 25.65
C LEU A 110 -17.95 -2.43 25.99
N PRO A 111 -17.38 -1.58 26.88
CA PRO A 111 -17.97 -0.31 27.28
C PRO A 111 -18.07 0.66 26.08
N LYS A 112 -19.29 1.03 25.69
CA LYS A 112 -19.56 1.95 24.54
C LYS A 112 -19.02 3.37 24.75
N SER A 113 -18.72 3.77 25.99
CA SER A 113 -18.18 5.09 26.34
C SER A 113 -16.74 5.31 25.90
N LEU A 114 -15.96 4.24 25.72
CA LEU A 114 -14.55 4.30 25.37
C LEU A 114 -14.32 4.82 23.96
N LYS A 115 -13.15 5.45 23.72
CA LYS A 115 -12.64 5.78 22.40
C LYS A 115 -12.24 4.50 21.65
N LYS A 116 -12.14 4.57 20.30
CA LYS A 116 -11.80 3.41 19.45
C LYS A 116 -10.51 2.72 19.90
N ASP A 117 -9.45 3.48 20.12
CA ASP A 117 -8.14 2.93 20.50
C ASP A 117 -8.21 2.13 21.82
N ALA A 118 -8.91 2.66 22.83
CA ALA A 118 -9.12 1.97 24.11
C ALA A 118 -10.03 0.73 23.98
N LEU A 119 -10.91 0.67 22.98
CA LEU A 119 -11.69 -0.54 22.67
C LEU A 119 -10.79 -1.60 22.04
N VAL A 120 -9.94 -1.20 21.07
CA VAL A 120 -8.99 -2.08 20.40
C VAL A 120 -8.01 -2.72 21.40
N GLU A 121 -7.46 -1.94 22.34
CA GLU A 121 -6.54 -2.45 23.37
C GLU A 121 -7.16 -3.52 24.29
N ARG A 122 -8.50 -3.58 24.40
CA ARG A 122 -9.22 -4.57 25.20
C ARG A 122 -9.55 -5.85 24.45
N LEU A 123 -9.38 -5.85 23.13
CA LEU A 123 -9.64 -7.03 22.32
C LEU A 123 -8.48 -8.02 22.39
N SER A 124 -8.81 -9.29 22.17
CA SER A 124 -7.82 -10.35 22.11
C SER A 124 -6.95 -10.22 20.88
N ASN A 125 -5.69 -10.61 21.02
CA ASN A 125 -4.77 -10.78 19.90
C ASN A 125 -4.82 -12.19 19.29
N THR A 126 -5.84 -12.99 19.66
CA THR A 126 -6.11 -14.27 19.02
C THR A 126 -6.77 -14.07 17.67
N GLU A 127 -6.68 -15.07 16.82
CA GLU A 127 -7.28 -15.06 15.49
C GLU A 127 -8.80 -14.85 15.55
N PHE A 128 -9.31 -14.00 14.66
CA PHE A 128 -10.73 -13.75 14.50
C PHE A 128 -11.37 -14.89 13.69
N ASP A 129 -12.22 -15.67 14.32
CA ASP A 129 -12.84 -16.89 13.81
C ASP A 129 -14.27 -16.71 13.28
N ARG A 130 -14.83 -15.48 13.32
CA ARG A 130 -16.22 -15.18 12.94
C ARG A 130 -16.32 -14.37 11.64
N VAL A 131 -15.51 -14.76 10.63
CA VAL A 131 -15.44 -14.02 9.34
C VAL A 131 -16.79 -13.98 8.62
N GLU A 132 -17.64 -15.01 8.81
CA GLU A 132 -19.01 -15.06 8.27
C GLU A 132 -19.97 -14.01 8.84
N GLN A 133 -19.61 -13.36 9.96
CA GLN A 133 -20.38 -12.25 10.52
C GLN A 133 -20.05 -10.90 9.88
N LEU A 134 -19.03 -10.86 9.01
CA LEU A 134 -18.65 -9.66 8.28
C LEU A 134 -19.46 -9.58 6.98
N GLU A 135 -20.05 -8.43 6.72
CA GLU A 135 -20.78 -8.14 5.48
C GLU A 135 -19.83 -7.71 4.33
N PHE A 136 -18.53 -7.96 4.46
CA PHE A 136 -17.51 -7.58 3.49
C PHE A 136 -16.36 -8.59 3.48
N THR A 137 -15.68 -8.68 2.34
CA THR A 137 -14.42 -9.42 2.22
C THR A 137 -13.26 -8.55 2.71
N ILE A 138 -12.40 -9.14 3.55
CA ILE A 138 -11.14 -8.53 3.98
C ILE A 138 -10.15 -8.62 2.84
N VAL A 139 -9.54 -7.51 2.49
CA VAL A 139 -8.50 -7.43 1.45
C VAL A 139 -7.20 -6.94 2.10
N ARG A 140 -6.15 -7.73 2.00
CA ARG A 140 -4.81 -7.34 2.43
C ARG A 140 -3.90 -7.18 1.21
N LEU A 141 -3.27 -6.03 1.10
CA LEU A 141 -2.30 -5.74 0.06
C LEU A 141 -0.97 -6.45 0.35
N ASN A 142 -0.46 -7.17 -0.62
CA ASN A 142 0.83 -7.85 -0.56
C ASN A 142 1.92 -6.96 -1.20
N SER A 143 3.20 -7.28 -0.95
CA SER A 143 4.36 -6.68 -1.64
C SER A 143 4.39 -5.15 -1.69
N ALA A 144 3.95 -4.48 -0.60
CA ALA A 144 3.95 -3.01 -0.52
C ALA A 144 5.35 -2.39 -0.70
N HIS A 145 6.41 -3.16 -0.40
CA HIS A 145 7.81 -2.75 -0.59
C HIS A 145 8.15 -2.45 -2.06
N MET A 146 7.44 -3.05 -3.02
CA MET A 146 7.64 -2.76 -4.45
C MET A 146 7.45 -1.29 -4.79
N ILE A 147 6.51 -0.64 -4.10
CA ILE A 147 6.25 0.78 -4.33
C ILE A 147 7.42 1.63 -3.85
N ASP A 148 8.02 1.28 -2.70
CA ASP A 148 9.21 1.97 -2.19
C ASP A 148 10.38 1.84 -3.18
N VAL A 149 10.58 0.65 -3.76
CA VAL A 149 11.59 0.40 -4.79
C VAL A 149 11.33 1.26 -6.02
N LEU A 150 10.12 1.22 -6.58
CA LEU A 150 9.77 1.97 -7.80
C LEU A 150 9.92 3.48 -7.62
N LEU A 151 9.44 4.03 -6.50
CA LEU A 151 9.56 5.45 -6.19
C LEU A 151 11.03 5.85 -5.98
N THR A 152 11.80 5.01 -5.27
CA THR A 152 13.23 5.25 -5.04
C THR A 152 14.00 5.29 -6.35
N LEU A 153 13.75 4.34 -7.26
CA LEU A 153 14.40 4.29 -8.57
C LEU A 153 14.04 5.51 -9.43
N PHE A 154 12.79 5.96 -9.36
CA PHE A 154 12.31 7.06 -10.19
C PHE A 154 12.77 8.43 -9.69
N PHE A 155 12.71 8.68 -8.38
CA PHE A 155 12.99 9.99 -7.78
C PHE A 155 14.38 10.11 -7.16
N ALA A 156 15.11 9.01 -7.03
CA ALA A 156 16.40 8.95 -6.31
C ALA A 156 16.31 9.47 -4.85
N ASN A 157 15.12 9.39 -4.25
CA ASN A 157 14.86 9.72 -2.85
C ASN A 157 13.66 8.92 -2.33
N THR A 158 13.41 8.99 -1.01
CA THR A 158 12.35 8.23 -0.32
C THR A 158 11.25 9.12 0.25
N HIS A 159 11.17 10.38 -0.17
CA HIS A 159 10.21 11.35 0.37
C HIS A 159 8.94 11.47 -0.48
N GLN A 160 8.86 10.74 -1.57
CA GLN A 160 7.72 10.81 -2.49
C GLN A 160 6.59 9.90 -2.03
N ASP A 161 5.37 10.37 -2.20
CA ASP A 161 4.14 9.63 -1.95
C ASP A 161 3.54 9.21 -3.30
N LEU A 162 3.25 7.91 -3.44
CA LEU A 162 2.64 7.38 -4.65
C LEU A 162 1.30 8.06 -4.95
N SER A 163 0.48 8.31 -3.92
CA SER A 163 -0.83 8.94 -4.10
C SER A 163 -0.70 10.32 -4.71
N GLN A 164 0.26 11.10 -4.26
CA GLN A 164 0.55 12.41 -4.82
C GLN A 164 1.03 12.30 -6.27
N PHE A 165 1.96 11.40 -6.54
CA PHE A 165 2.51 11.21 -7.89
C PHE A 165 1.47 10.75 -8.91
N VAL A 166 0.64 9.74 -8.57
CA VAL A 166 -0.32 9.19 -9.53
C VAL A 166 -1.59 10.01 -9.67
N LEU A 167 -1.94 10.84 -8.67
CA LEU A 167 -3.13 11.67 -8.69
C LEU A 167 -2.87 13.10 -9.15
N ASP A 168 -1.61 13.57 -9.10
CA ASP A 168 -1.25 14.87 -9.67
C ASP A 168 -1.45 14.80 -11.19
N ASP A 169 -2.31 15.70 -11.68
CA ASP A 169 -2.46 15.93 -13.11
C ASP A 169 -1.15 16.54 -13.61
N LEU A 170 -0.32 15.73 -14.27
CA LEU A 170 1.05 16.07 -14.73
C LEU A 170 1.14 17.31 -15.65
N GLY A 171 0.05 18.07 -15.77
CA GLY A 171 0.06 19.40 -16.37
C GLY A 171 0.76 20.48 -15.53
N LEU A 172 0.94 20.27 -14.21
CA LEU A 172 1.49 21.26 -13.29
C LEU A 172 2.97 21.05 -12.94
N HIS A 173 3.49 19.83 -13.05
CA HIS A 173 4.90 19.54 -12.85
C HIS A 173 5.47 18.85 -14.08
N GLN A 174 6.08 19.61 -14.98
CA GLN A 174 6.97 19.06 -15.98
C GLN A 174 8.23 18.58 -15.22
N PHE A 175 8.27 17.27 -14.94
CA PHE A 175 9.53 16.64 -14.57
C PHE A 175 10.46 16.80 -15.78
N GLU A 176 11.55 17.50 -15.58
CA GLU A 176 12.57 17.64 -16.62
C GLU A 176 12.97 16.23 -17.07
N GLN A 177 12.76 15.97 -18.36
CA GLN A 177 13.22 14.71 -18.97
C GLN A 177 14.74 14.81 -19.12
N TYR A 178 15.45 14.45 -18.04
CA TYR A 178 16.88 14.21 -18.18
C TYR A 178 17.06 13.01 -19.11
N GLN A 179 17.92 13.16 -20.11
CA GLN A 179 18.37 12.03 -20.94
C GLN A 179 19.23 11.12 -20.05
N LEU A 180 18.57 10.22 -19.31
CA LEU A 180 19.24 9.19 -18.55
C LEU A 180 19.88 8.21 -19.54
N SER A 181 21.14 7.90 -19.32
CA SER A 181 21.81 6.76 -19.92
C SER A 181 22.20 5.81 -18.79
N LYS A 182 22.38 4.51 -19.09
CA LYS A 182 22.87 3.55 -18.08
C LYS A 182 24.19 3.99 -17.42
N VAL A 183 24.93 4.91 -18.04
CA VAL A 183 26.19 5.48 -17.56
C VAL A 183 25.97 6.67 -16.63
N ARG A 184 24.75 7.24 -16.56
CA ARG A 184 24.41 8.43 -15.76
C ARG A 184 23.19 8.28 -14.88
N ARG A 185 22.82 7.03 -14.55
CA ARG A 185 21.74 6.73 -13.60
C ARG A 185 22.21 7.01 -12.16
N PHE A 186 21.28 7.23 -11.24
CA PHE A 186 21.57 7.56 -9.84
C PHE A 186 22.18 6.40 -9.07
N PHE A 187 21.75 5.17 -9.33
CA PHE A 187 22.18 3.97 -8.61
C PHE A 187 23.00 3.08 -9.53
N ASP A 188 24.18 2.71 -9.06
CA ASP A 188 25.11 1.82 -9.77
C ASP A 188 25.08 0.40 -9.21
N SER A 189 24.51 0.22 -8.00
CA SER A 189 24.39 -1.09 -7.36
C SER A 189 23.09 -1.24 -6.57
N ARG A 190 22.67 -2.48 -6.39
CA ARG A 190 21.51 -2.83 -5.57
C ARG A 190 21.66 -2.36 -4.12
N GLU A 191 22.84 -2.49 -3.55
CA GLU A 191 23.12 -2.09 -2.17
C GLU A 191 22.81 -0.60 -1.90
N GLN A 192 23.02 0.27 -2.88
CA GLN A 192 22.70 1.69 -2.75
C GLN A 192 21.18 1.90 -2.60
N ILE A 193 20.38 1.15 -3.35
CA ILE A 193 18.92 1.20 -3.30
C ILE A 193 18.42 0.71 -1.94
N ASP A 194 18.85 -0.49 -1.54
CA ASP A 194 18.43 -1.11 -0.28
C ASP A 194 18.80 -0.23 0.92
N ARG A 195 20.03 0.29 0.94
CA ARG A 195 20.48 1.18 2.00
C ARG A 195 19.66 2.46 2.12
N LEU A 196 19.26 3.06 1.00
CA LEU A 196 18.45 4.26 1.02
C LEU A 196 17.05 3.98 1.57
N ILE A 197 16.43 2.85 1.17
CA ILE A 197 15.12 2.43 1.66
C ILE A 197 15.18 2.12 3.16
N GLU A 198 16.18 1.35 3.62
CA GLU A 198 16.36 1.01 5.03
C GLU A 198 16.56 2.25 5.90
N LEU A 199 17.40 3.19 5.48
CA LEU A 199 17.62 4.45 6.20
C LEU A 199 16.34 5.27 6.32
N SER A 200 15.53 5.30 5.26
CA SER A 200 14.23 5.97 5.29
C SER A 200 13.26 5.33 6.27
N GLN A 201 13.18 4.01 6.27
CA GLN A 201 12.33 3.26 7.21
C GLN A 201 12.76 3.50 8.65
N LEU A 202 14.06 3.47 8.95
CA LEU A 202 14.61 3.79 10.26
C LEU A 202 14.32 5.23 10.69
N ALA A 203 14.47 6.20 9.78
CA ALA A 203 14.14 7.60 10.07
C ALA A 203 12.65 7.76 10.39
N ASN A 204 11.75 7.12 9.64
CA ASN A 204 10.32 7.16 9.90
C ASN A 204 9.96 6.53 11.26
N LEU A 205 10.59 5.41 11.63
CA LEU A 205 10.41 4.81 12.95
C LEU A 205 10.88 5.74 14.07
N TYR A 206 12.06 6.36 13.92
CA TYR A 206 12.60 7.30 14.89
C TYR A 206 11.65 8.49 15.13
N TRP A 207 11.12 9.11 14.07
CA TRP A 207 10.16 10.21 14.18
C TRP A 207 8.83 9.79 14.82
N GLN A 208 8.40 8.54 14.67
CA GLN A 208 7.20 8.03 15.34
C GLN A 208 7.43 7.85 16.84
N PHE A 209 8.61 7.40 17.26
CA PHE A 209 8.98 7.29 18.67
C PHE A 209 9.09 8.66 19.33
N ASP A 210 9.80 9.61 18.73
CA ASP A 210 9.97 10.96 19.28
C ASP A 210 8.63 11.68 19.48
N ARG A 211 7.65 11.49 18.60
CA ARG A 211 6.29 12.03 18.76
C ARG A 211 5.51 11.39 19.89
N LYS A 212 5.66 10.08 20.12
CA LYS A 212 4.98 9.40 21.25
C LYS A 212 5.57 9.81 22.59
N ASP A 213 6.88 9.94 22.68
CA ASP A 213 7.55 10.37 23.89
C ASP A 213 7.22 11.82 24.26
N LYS A 214 7.16 12.73 23.30
CA LYS A 214 6.71 14.11 23.55
C LYS A 214 5.26 14.19 23.99
N ALA A 215 4.36 13.39 23.44
CA ALA A 215 2.97 13.33 23.90
C ALA A 215 2.82 12.77 25.32
N ASN A 216 3.79 11.98 25.80
CA ASN A 216 3.82 11.46 27.16
C ASN A 216 4.52 12.41 28.16
N LEU A 217 5.28 13.41 27.68
CA LEU A 217 5.95 14.40 28.53
C LEU A 217 5.08 15.65 28.80
N ASP A 218 4.01 15.86 28.02
CA ASP A 218 3.04 16.97 28.19
C ASP A 218 1.83 16.58 29.07
N LEU A 219 1.90 15.46 29.80
CA LEU A 219 0.97 15.01 30.83
C LEU A 219 1.60 15.08 32.21
#